data_60da2eed09640d76bb4d442096df9861
#
_entry.id   60da2eed09640d76bb4d442096df9861
#
_cell.length_a   1.000
_cell.length_b   1.000
_cell.length_c   1.000
_cell.angle_alpha   90.00
_cell.angle_beta   90.00
_cell.angle_gamma   90.00
#
_symmetry.space_group_name_H-M   'P 1'
#
loop_
_entity.id
_entity.type
_entity.pdbx_description
1 polymer ?
#
loop_
_entity_poly.entity_id
_entity_poly.type
_entity_poly.pdbx_seq_one_letter_code
_entity_poly.pdbx_strand_id
1 'polypeptide(L)'
;SVFNLSQFIFFVFVCLATIALVSLLFPHLFTRQKKFYPKRVITAFESRMFTRLKEAFPHHHILAQVAFSALITHDQMNMRNQFNRKVTDFVVLDRDYNVLTIIELDDPSHIGKEQEDAERDAMLIAAGYTVIRYTQIPSIRQLQRDLR
;
A
#
# COMPACT_ATOMS: atom_id res chain seq x y z
N SER A 1 -54.38 -27.34 17.61
CA SER A 1 -54.66 -26.43 16.52
C SER A 1 -53.53 -26.53 15.50
N VAL A 2 -53.83 -27.08 14.34
CA VAL A 2 -52.86 -27.22 13.24
C VAL A 2 -52.76 -25.89 12.53
N PHE A 3 -51.59 -25.29 12.54
CA PHE A 3 -51.29 -24.08 11.75
C PHE A 3 -51.51 -24.41 10.27
N ASN A 4 -52.53 -23.80 9.64
CA ASN A 4 -52.81 -24.05 8.22
C ASN A 4 -51.67 -23.45 7.37
N LEU A 5 -51.31 -24.11 6.28
CA LEU A 5 -50.29 -23.67 5.37
C LEU A 5 -50.45 -22.17 4.95
N SER A 6 -51.68 -21.75 4.73
CA SER A 6 -52.01 -20.36 4.42
C SER A 6 -51.66 -19.36 5.57
N GLN A 7 -51.86 -19.76 6.82
CA GLN A 7 -51.48 -18.98 7.97
C GLN A 7 -49.95 -18.87 8.12
N PHE A 8 -49.25 -19.95 7.85
CA PHE A 8 -47.78 -19.96 7.83
C PHE A 8 -47.21 -19.08 6.75
N ILE A 9 -47.74 -19.14 5.53
CA ILE A 9 -47.34 -18.27 4.42
C ILE A 9 -47.61 -16.80 4.75
N PHE A 10 -48.77 -16.49 5.30
CA PHE A 10 -49.12 -15.12 5.73
C PHE A 10 -48.15 -14.61 6.81
N PHE A 11 -47.83 -15.43 7.81
CA PHE A 11 -46.87 -15.07 8.84
C PHE A 11 -45.50 -14.78 8.31
N VAL A 12 -44.95 -15.63 7.39
CA VAL A 12 -43.67 -15.41 6.73
C VAL A 12 -43.67 -14.11 5.93
N PHE A 13 -44.78 -13.84 5.20
CA PHE A 13 -44.90 -12.60 4.42
C PHE A 13 -44.88 -11.36 5.33
N VAL A 14 -45.61 -11.38 6.44
CA VAL A 14 -45.60 -10.29 7.42
C VAL A 14 -44.21 -10.08 8.03
N CYS A 15 -43.49 -11.15 8.38
CA CYS A 15 -42.14 -11.06 8.89
C CYS A 15 -41.16 -10.44 7.85
N LEU A 16 -41.24 -10.86 6.60
CA LEU A 16 -40.40 -10.27 5.54
C LEU A 16 -40.74 -8.81 5.27
N ALA A 17 -42.03 -8.46 5.28
CA ALA A 17 -42.47 -7.08 5.10
C ALA A 17 -42.01 -6.18 6.28
N THR A 18 -42.05 -6.68 7.51
CA THR A 18 -41.55 -5.93 8.69
C THR A 18 -40.03 -5.76 8.64
N ILE A 19 -39.28 -6.79 8.27
CA ILE A 19 -37.82 -6.70 8.11
C ILE A 19 -37.47 -5.67 7.02
N ALA A 20 -38.15 -5.71 5.88
CA ALA A 20 -37.97 -4.76 4.81
C ALA A 20 -38.29 -3.32 5.25
N LEU A 21 -39.38 -3.12 5.96
CA LEU A 21 -39.79 -1.82 6.50
C LEU A 21 -38.76 -1.29 7.50
N VAL A 22 -38.30 -2.14 8.43
CA VAL A 22 -37.29 -1.76 9.42
C VAL A 22 -35.96 -1.42 8.75
N SER A 23 -35.54 -2.17 7.72
CA SER A 23 -34.32 -1.87 6.97
C SER A 23 -34.40 -0.56 6.18
N LEU A 24 -35.58 -0.17 5.72
CA LEU A 24 -35.84 1.09 5.03
C LEU A 24 -35.88 2.29 5.98
N LEU A 25 -36.52 2.13 7.14
CA LEU A 25 -36.68 3.22 8.12
C LEU A 25 -35.43 3.41 8.99
N PHE A 26 -34.68 2.34 9.23
CA PHE A 26 -33.49 2.36 10.10
C PHE A 26 -32.27 1.75 9.40
N PRO A 27 -31.79 2.32 8.29
CA PRO A 27 -30.66 1.79 7.56
C PRO A 27 -29.38 1.73 8.40
N HIS A 28 -29.26 2.58 9.41
CA HIS A 28 -28.13 2.61 10.34
C HIS A 28 -28.02 1.37 11.23
N LEU A 29 -29.10 0.61 11.44
CA LEU A 29 -29.07 -0.64 12.20
C LEU A 29 -28.39 -1.78 11.42
N PHE A 30 -28.45 -1.71 10.08
CA PHE A 30 -27.89 -2.72 9.18
C PHE A 30 -26.57 -2.29 8.53
N THR A 31 -26.20 -1.01 8.63
CA THR A 31 -24.92 -0.50 8.12
C THR A 31 -23.85 -0.69 9.19
N ARG A 32 -22.97 -1.66 8.96
CA ARG A 32 -21.75 -1.80 9.75
C ARG A 32 -20.88 -0.57 9.52
N GLN A 33 -20.76 0.33 10.49
CA GLN A 33 -19.88 1.50 10.39
C GLN A 33 -18.45 1.01 10.15
N LYS A 34 -17.89 1.38 8.99
CA LYS A 34 -16.48 1.13 8.69
C LYS A 34 -15.63 2.03 9.58
N LYS A 35 -14.97 1.44 10.57
CA LYS A 35 -14.05 2.19 11.44
C LYS A 35 -12.69 2.28 10.75
N PHE A 36 -12.16 3.50 10.65
CA PHE A 36 -10.82 3.77 10.17
C PHE A 36 -9.94 4.17 11.36
N TYR A 37 -8.73 3.68 11.37
CA TYR A 37 -7.77 3.97 12.43
C TYR A 37 -6.50 4.56 11.84
N PRO A 38 -5.86 5.52 12.51
CA PRO A 38 -4.57 6.06 12.09
C PRO A 38 -3.50 4.95 12.15
N LYS A 39 -2.59 4.99 11.19
CA LYS A 39 -1.46 4.07 11.09
C LYS A 39 -0.16 4.86 10.93
N ARG A 40 0.92 4.37 11.49
CA ARG A 40 2.25 4.95 11.22
C ARG A 40 2.60 4.76 9.74
N VAL A 41 3.16 5.81 9.13
CA VAL A 41 3.57 5.79 7.71
C VAL A 41 4.75 4.86 7.51
N ILE A 42 5.75 4.92 8.39
CA ILE A 42 6.97 4.11 8.34
C ILE A 42 7.22 3.41 9.69
N THR A 43 7.88 2.26 9.63
CA THR A 43 8.29 1.47 10.80
C THR A 43 9.46 2.11 11.53
N ALA A 44 9.82 1.58 12.71
CA ALA A 44 11.01 2.03 13.44
C ALA A 44 12.31 1.74 12.67
N PHE A 45 12.36 0.65 11.91
CA PHE A 45 13.50 0.31 11.06
C PHE A 45 13.62 1.29 9.88
N GLU A 46 12.54 1.54 9.18
CA GLU A 46 12.49 2.52 8.10
C GLU A 46 12.78 3.95 8.59
N SER A 47 12.36 4.33 9.78
CA SER A 47 12.63 5.67 10.32
C SER A 47 14.14 5.93 10.54
N ARG A 48 14.90 4.89 10.90
CA ARG A 48 16.37 4.97 11.00
C ARG A 48 17.00 5.17 9.62
N MET A 49 16.51 4.46 8.62
CA MET A 49 16.95 4.62 7.23
C MET A 49 16.62 6.04 6.71
N PHE A 50 15.41 6.51 6.95
CA PHE A 50 14.99 7.87 6.57
C PHE A 50 15.93 8.94 7.13
N THR A 51 16.24 8.86 8.42
CA THR A 51 17.20 9.77 9.07
C THR A 51 18.58 9.69 8.42
N ARG A 52 19.06 8.48 8.17
CA ARG A 52 20.37 8.25 7.52
C ARG A 52 20.43 8.82 6.11
N LEU A 53 19.36 8.70 5.34
CA LEU A 53 19.26 9.27 3.99
C LEU A 53 19.29 10.80 4.04
N LYS A 54 18.59 11.42 4.98
CA LYS A 54 18.62 12.88 5.17
C LYS A 54 20.00 13.40 5.56
N GLU A 55 20.71 12.65 6.41
CA GLU A 55 22.09 12.99 6.80
C GLU A 55 23.08 12.85 5.64
N ALA A 56 22.92 11.79 4.81
CA ALA A 56 23.80 11.55 3.68
C ALA A 56 23.57 12.52 2.52
N PHE A 57 22.33 13.00 2.36
CA PHE A 57 21.89 13.84 1.24
C PHE A 57 21.08 15.07 1.73
N PRO A 58 21.72 16.00 2.45
CA PRO A 58 21.01 17.13 3.09
C PRO A 58 20.35 18.09 2.10
N HIS A 59 20.76 18.08 0.83
CA HIS A 59 20.24 18.95 -0.23
C HIS A 59 19.29 18.24 -1.19
N HIS A 60 18.95 17.00 -0.92
CA HIS A 60 18.03 16.20 -1.70
C HIS A 60 16.69 16.04 -0.99
N HIS A 61 15.66 15.72 -1.74
CA HIS A 61 14.36 15.42 -1.17
C HIS A 61 14.24 13.90 -0.95
N ILE A 62 13.90 13.51 0.26
CA ILE A 62 13.67 12.11 0.62
C ILE A 62 12.18 11.91 0.81
N LEU A 63 11.61 11.04 0.00
CA LEU A 63 10.20 10.64 0.11
C LEU A 63 10.12 9.21 0.65
N ALA A 64 9.14 8.96 1.52
CA ALA A 64 8.87 7.64 2.04
C ALA A 64 7.51 7.13 1.54
N GLN A 65 7.39 5.82 1.34
CA GLN A 65 6.13 5.16 0.98
C GLN A 65 5.52 5.73 -0.31
N VAL A 66 6.31 5.80 -1.38
CA VAL A 66 5.87 6.34 -2.68
C VAL A 66 5.21 5.24 -3.50
N ALA A 67 3.97 5.48 -3.91
CA ALA A 67 3.24 4.55 -4.74
C ALA A 67 3.91 4.38 -6.12
N PHE A 68 3.95 3.16 -6.65
CA PHE A 68 4.46 2.88 -8.00
C PHE A 68 3.73 3.69 -9.07
N SER A 69 2.43 3.91 -8.89
CA SER A 69 1.62 4.73 -9.81
C SER A 69 2.01 6.21 -9.85
N ALA A 70 2.81 6.69 -8.87
CA ALA A 70 3.41 8.02 -8.91
C ALA A 70 4.76 8.05 -9.68
N LEU A 71 5.37 6.88 -9.90
CA LEU A 71 6.69 6.73 -10.53
C LEU A 71 6.60 6.23 -11.95
N ILE A 72 5.67 5.30 -12.23
CA ILE A 72 5.54 4.63 -13.52
C ILE A 72 4.08 4.63 -14.01
N THR A 73 3.91 4.54 -15.31
CA THR A 73 2.62 4.35 -15.97
C THR A 73 2.72 3.33 -17.09
N HIS A 74 1.59 2.87 -17.60
CA HIS A 74 1.53 1.96 -18.74
C HIS A 74 0.25 2.21 -19.53
N ASP A 75 0.26 2.03 -20.85
CA ASP A 75 -0.91 2.28 -21.71
C ASP A 75 -2.05 1.29 -21.44
N GLN A 76 -1.71 0.04 -21.14
CA GLN A 76 -2.68 -1.02 -20.85
C GLN A 76 -3.09 -1.02 -19.38
N MET A 77 -4.41 -1.05 -19.12
CA MET A 77 -4.97 -1.03 -17.77
C MET A 77 -4.63 -2.30 -16.97
N ASN A 78 -4.58 -3.47 -17.60
CA ASN A 78 -4.19 -4.72 -16.96
C ASN A 78 -2.75 -4.66 -16.41
N MET A 79 -1.85 -3.99 -17.12
CA MET A 79 -0.48 -3.77 -16.66
C MET A 79 -0.44 -2.78 -15.48
N ARG A 80 -1.23 -1.70 -15.53
CA ARG A 80 -1.36 -0.77 -14.40
C ARG A 80 -1.88 -1.45 -13.13
N ASN A 81 -2.80 -2.39 -13.25
CA ASN A 81 -3.34 -3.14 -12.12
C ASN A 81 -2.29 -4.00 -11.41
N GLN A 82 -1.19 -4.37 -12.06
CA GLN A 82 -0.10 -5.13 -11.45
C GLN A 82 0.72 -4.30 -10.45
N PHE A 83 0.76 -2.98 -10.60
CA PHE A 83 1.56 -2.11 -9.75
C PHE A 83 0.77 -1.06 -8.94
N ASN A 84 -0.51 -0.83 -9.20
CA ASN A 84 -1.32 0.20 -8.54
C ASN A 84 -1.35 0.12 -7.00
N ARG A 85 -1.09 -1.07 -6.43
CA ARG A 85 -1.07 -1.29 -4.97
C ARG A 85 0.35 -1.39 -4.41
N LYS A 86 1.36 -1.30 -5.26
CA LYS A 86 2.76 -1.40 -4.85
C LYS A 86 3.26 -0.04 -4.40
N VAL A 87 4.12 -0.05 -3.39
CA VAL A 87 4.71 1.14 -2.78
C VAL A 87 6.20 0.88 -2.60
N THR A 88 7.05 1.86 -2.90
CA THR A 88 8.48 1.83 -2.59
C THR A 88 8.71 2.34 -1.17
N ASP A 89 9.77 1.88 -0.51
CA ASP A 89 10.09 2.37 0.82
C ASP A 89 10.58 3.81 0.78
N PHE A 90 11.55 4.12 -0.08
CA PHE A 90 12.10 5.47 -0.22
C PHE A 90 12.42 5.82 -1.67
N VAL A 91 12.27 7.10 -1.97
CA VAL A 91 12.71 7.71 -3.23
C VAL A 91 13.57 8.92 -2.90
N VAL A 92 14.76 8.96 -3.50
CA VAL A 92 15.66 10.10 -3.40
C VAL A 92 15.53 10.94 -4.67
N LEU A 93 15.19 12.22 -4.50
CA LEU A 93 15.05 13.19 -5.59
C LEU A 93 16.20 14.21 -5.52
N ASP A 94 16.59 14.72 -6.68
CA ASP A 94 17.46 15.89 -6.75
C ASP A 94 16.70 17.18 -6.39
N ARG A 95 17.38 18.34 -6.54
CA ARG A 95 16.80 19.64 -6.24
C ARG A 95 15.68 20.05 -7.20
N ASP A 96 15.69 19.48 -8.41
CA ASP A 96 14.70 19.73 -9.47
C ASP A 96 13.59 18.68 -9.46
N TYR A 97 13.51 17.87 -8.39
CA TYR A 97 12.51 16.80 -8.18
C TYR A 97 12.61 15.62 -9.14
N ASN A 98 13.74 15.44 -9.84
CA ASN A 98 13.97 14.23 -10.62
C ASN A 98 14.36 13.07 -9.70
N VAL A 99 13.88 11.87 -10.02
CA VAL A 99 14.23 10.66 -9.27
C VAL A 99 15.68 10.28 -9.57
N LEU A 100 16.51 10.26 -8.54
CA LEU A 100 17.88 9.78 -8.62
C LEU A 100 17.97 8.27 -8.40
N THR A 101 17.30 7.80 -7.35
CA THR A 101 17.29 6.38 -7.00
C THR A 101 16.08 6.03 -6.16
N ILE A 102 15.69 4.77 -6.22
CA ILE A 102 14.69 4.14 -5.37
C ILE A 102 15.41 3.21 -4.40
N ILE A 103 15.06 3.27 -3.13
CA ILE A 103 15.68 2.47 -2.08
C ILE A 103 14.61 1.61 -1.43
N GLU A 104 14.88 0.31 -1.38
CA GLU A 104 14.07 -0.69 -0.70
C GLU A 104 14.85 -1.22 0.52
N LEU A 105 14.15 -1.42 1.62
CA LEU A 105 14.72 -1.89 2.88
C LEU A 105 14.13 -3.24 3.24
N ASP A 106 14.91 -4.29 3.00
CA ASP A 106 14.47 -5.66 3.26
C ASP A 106 14.64 -6.02 4.74
N ASP A 107 13.54 -6.31 5.40
CA ASP A 107 13.58 -6.90 6.74
C ASP A 107 14.03 -8.37 6.64
N PRO A 108 14.97 -8.83 7.46
CA PRO A 108 15.44 -10.24 7.48
C PRO A 108 14.33 -11.28 7.69
N SER A 109 13.14 -10.87 8.16
CA SER A 109 11.99 -11.75 8.32
C SER A 109 11.27 -12.09 6.98
N HIS A 110 11.65 -11.48 5.85
CA HIS A 110 11.03 -11.65 4.54
C HIS A 110 11.66 -12.77 3.69
N ILE A 111 12.17 -13.83 4.31
CA ILE A 111 12.69 -15.01 3.61
C ILE A 111 11.58 -15.64 2.76
N GLY A 112 11.83 -15.84 1.46
CA GLY A 112 10.92 -16.51 0.52
C GLY A 112 10.12 -15.60 -0.42
N LYS A 113 10.41 -14.30 -0.47
CA LYS A 113 9.76 -13.33 -1.39
C LYS A 113 10.67 -12.80 -2.50
N GLU A 114 11.86 -13.38 -2.66
CA GLU A 114 12.89 -12.87 -3.57
C GLU A 114 12.40 -12.76 -5.02
N GLN A 115 11.56 -13.70 -5.48
CA GLN A 115 11.02 -13.64 -6.83
C GLN A 115 9.99 -12.51 -7.00
N GLU A 116 9.09 -12.35 -6.03
CA GLU A 116 8.09 -11.27 -6.05
C GLU A 116 8.77 -9.89 -5.99
N ASP A 117 9.82 -9.76 -5.19
CA ASP A 117 10.60 -8.54 -5.08
C ASP A 117 11.39 -8.26 -6.37
N ALA A 118 11.97 -9.28 -7.01
CA ALA A 118 12.64 -9.14 -8.30
C ALA A 118 11.68 -8.68 -9.41
N GLU A 119 10.45 -9.18 -9.44
CA GLU A 119 9.41 -8.75 -10.39
C GLU A 119 8.99 -7.29 -10.16
N ARG A 120 8.91 -6.86 -8.89
CA ARG A 120 8.65 -5.47 -8.53
C ARG A 120 9.76 -4.54 -9.02
N ASP A 121 11.00 -4.89 -8.74
CA ASP A 121 12.15 -4.10 -9.16
C ASP A 121 12.28 -4.02 -10.68
N ALA A 122 11.97 -5.11 -11.37
CA ALA A 122 12.01 -5.16 -12.84
C ALA A 122 11.09 -4.11 -13.49
N MET A 123 9.92 -3.81 -12.90
CA MET A 123 9.03 -2.77 -13.42
C MET A 123 9.66 -1.37 -13.31
N LEU A 124 10.31 -1.07 -12.20
CA LEU A 124 10.97 0.21 -11.96
C LEU A 124 12.22 0.36 -12.81
N ILE A 125 13.02 -0.70 -12.93
CA ILE A 125 14.23 -0.74 -13.75
C ILE A 125 13.87 -0.60 -15.24
N ALA A 126 12.80 -1.25 -15.70
CA ALA A 126 12.30 -1.12 -17.07
C ALA A 126 11.86 0.33 -17.40
N ALA A 127 11.41 1.08 -16.40
CA ALA A 127 11.10 2.50 -16.54
C ALA A 127 12.34 3.42 -16.50
N GLY A 128 13.54 2.87 -16.30
CA GLY A 128 14.81 3.58 -16.27
C GLY A 128 15.30 4.00 -14.89
N TYR A 129 14.65 3.55 -13.81
CA TYR A 129 15.09 3.87 -12.45
C TYR A 129 16.17 2.93 -11.95
N THR A 130 17.05 3.47 -11.09
CA THR A 130 18.00 2.68 -10.30
C THR A 130 17.29 2.27 -9.00
N VAL A 131 17.30 0.97 -8.68
CA VAL A 131 16.76 0.41 -7.46
C VAL A 131 17.89 -0.21 -6.64
N ILE A 132 18.03 0.18 -5.39
CA ILE A 132 19.04 -0.34 -4.46
C ILE A 132 18.33 -0.94 -3.26
N ARG A 133 18.71 -2.18 -2.89
CA ARG A 133 18.18 -2.87 -1.70
C ARG A 133 19.20 -2.92 -0.60
N TYR A 134 18.76 -2.64 0.61
CA TYR A 134 19.56 -2.77 1.83
C TYR A 134 18.87 -3.70 2.83
N THR A 135 19.62 -4.62 3.41
CA THR A 135 19.15 -5.49 4.49
C THR A 135 19.53 -4.94 5.88
N GLN A 136 20.39 -3.93 5.91
CA GLN A 136 20.85 -3.22 7.09
C GLN A 136 20.91 -1.72 6.80
N ILE A 137 20.90 -0.91 7.85
CA ILE A 137 21.07 0.54 7.67
C ILE A 137 22.52 0.82 7.29
N PRO A 138 22.82 1.30 6.07
CA PRO A 138 24.17 1.55 5.61
C PRO A 138 24.77 2.78 6.30
N SER A 139 26.10 2.91 6.24
CA SER A 139 26.77 4.13 6.65
C SER A 139 26.51 5.27 5.66
N ILE A 140 26.68 6.52 6.09
CA ILE A 140 26.60 7.70 5.22
C ILE A 140 27.55 7.57 4.02
N ARG A 141 28.79 7.12 4.27
CA ARG A 141 29.81 6.93 3.23
C ARG A 141 29.38 5.87 2.19
N GLN A 142 28.74 4.81 2.64
CA GLN A 142 28.23 3.77 1.74
C GLN A 142 27.11 4.33 0.86
N LEU A 143 26.11 5.00 1.45
CA LEU A 143 25.03 5.66 0.70
C LEU A 143 25.58 6.63 -0.35
N GLN A 144 26.56 7.46 0.01
CA GLN A 144 27.15 8.42 -0.90
C GLN A 144 27.98 7.77 -2.02
N ARG A 145 28.49 6.55 -1.84
CA ARG A 145 29.13 5.78 -2.92
C ARG A 145 28.11 5.13 -3.85
N ASP A 146 27.07 4.55 -3.25
CA ASP A 146 26.09 3.73 -3.98
C ASP A 146 25.15 4.58 -4.85
N LEU A 147 24.97 5.87 -4.51
CA LEU A 147 24.10 6.80 -5.20
C LEU A 147 24.87 7.81 -6.10
N ARG A 148 26.09 7.49 -6.47
CA ARG A 148 26.88 8.32 -7.40
C ARG A 148 26.53 8.05 -8.85
#